data_1e17cce600f512e8fdc76e6032db57c9
#
_entry.id   1e17cce600f512e8fdc76e6032db57c9
#
_cell.length_a   1.000
_cell.length_b   1.000
_cell.length_c   1.000
_cell.angle_alpha   90.00
_cell.angle_beta   90.00
_cell.angle_gamma   90.00
#
_symmetry.space_group_name_H-M   'P 1'
#
loop_
_entity.id
_entity.type
_entity.pdbx_description
1 polymer ?
#
loop_
_entity_poly.entity_id
_entity_poly.type
_entity_poly.pdbx_seq_one_letter_code
_entity_poly.pdbx_strand_id
1 'polypeptide(L)' 'MQKGQQQGRQEGEALLLQRLLTRRFGALSADCVARIRTASSGQLEQWSDRVLDARTLAEVFEQA' A
#
# COMPACT_ATOMS: atom_id res chain seq x y z
N MET A 1 -5.19 20.48 -13.10
CA MET A 1 -4.34 19.60 -13.87
C MET A 1 -3.43 18.76 -13.04
N GLN A 2 -2.73 19.38 -12.12
CA GLN A 2 -1.83 18.60 -11.28
C GLN A 2 -2.57 17.67 -10.35
N LYS A 3 -3.79 18.03 -9.99
CA LYS A 3 -4.59 17.17 -9.14
C LYS A 3 -4.85 15.81 -9.78
N GLY A 4 -5.12 15.84 -11.08
CA GLY A 4 -5.37 14.59 -11.79
C GLY A 4 -4.17 13.68 -11.81
N GLN A 5 -2.98 14.26 -11.98
CA GLN A 5 -1.74 13.49 -11.98
C GLN A 5 -1.46 12.89 -10.60
N GLN A 6 -1.72 13.67 -9.56
CA GLN A 6 -1.49 13.17 -8.20
C GLN A 6 -2.41 12.03 -7.86
N GLN A 7 -3.68 12.13 -8.25
CA GLN A 7 -4.61 11.05 -8.01
C GLN A 7 -4.23 9.80 -8.77
N GLY A 8 -3.87 9.95 -10.04
CA GLY A 8 -3.44 8.80 -10.83
C GLY A 8 -2.23 8.12 -10.23
N ARG A 9 -1.29 8.92 -9.75
CA ARG A 9 -0.08 8.39 -9.14
C ARG A 9 -0.41 7.63 -7.85
N GLN A 10 -1.26 8.19 -7.02
CA GLN A 10 -1.64 7.55 -5.77
C GLN A 10 -2.36 6.24 -6.04
N GLU A 11 -3.26 6.22 -7.01
CA GLU A 11 -3.97 5.00 -7.36
C GLU A 11 -3.02 3.95 -7.89
N GLY A 12 -2.06 4.36 -8.72
CA GLY A 12 -1.05 3.45 -9.23
C GLY A 12 -0.19 2.86 -8.13
N GLU A 13 0.20 3.69 -7.18
CA GLU A 13 0.99 3.22 -6.05
C GLU A 13 0.18 2.25 -5.19
N ALA A 14 -1.09 2.55 -4.97
CA ALA A 14 -1.95 1.68 -4.19
C ALA A 14 -2.12 0.32 -4.86
N LEU A 15 -2.33 0.31 -6.16
CA LEU A 15 -2.48 -0.94 -6.89
C LEU A 15 -1.20 -1.77 -6.85
N LEU A 16 -0.07 -1.10 -7.03
CA LEU A 16 1.22 -1.79 -6.99
C LEU A 16 1.45 -2.40 -5.61
N LEU A 17 1.17 -1.64 -4.58
CA LEU A 17 1.35 -2.13 -3.22
C LEU A 17 0.44 -3.33 -2.95
N GLN A 18 -0.82 -3.27 -3.40
CA GLN A 18 -1.72 -4.41 -3.27
C GLN A 18 -1.15 -5.65 -3.93
N ARG A 19 -0.59 -5.50 -5.11
CA ARG A 19 0.04 -6.62 -5.82
C ARG A 19 1.19 -7.21 -5.04
N LEU A 20 2.06 -6.34 -4.56
CA LEU A 20 3.23 -6.80 -3.81
C LEU A 20 2.81 -7.55 -2.56
N LEU A 21 1.85 -7.02 -1.83
CA LEU A 21 1.38 -7.65 -0.60
C LEU A 21 0.69 -8.98 -0.90
N THR A 22 -0.10 -9.01 -1.96
CA THR A 22 -0.77 -10.25 -2.33
C THR A 22 0.22 -11.33 -2.72
N ARG A 23 1.27 -10.96 -3.40
CA ARG A 23 2.28 -11.94 -3.81
C ARG A 23 3.09 -12.46 -2.64
N ARG A 24 3.35 -11.61 -1.65
CA ARG A 24 4.17 -12.02 -0.51
C ARG A 24 3.37 -12.70 0.58
N PHE A 25 2.17 -12.19 0.85
CA PHE A 25 1.41 -12.62 2.01
C PHE A 25 0.09 -13.30 1.66
N GLY A 26 -0.29 -13.31 0.40
CA GLY A 26 -1.53 -13.92 -0.03
C GLY A 26 -2.67 -12.92 -0.12
N ALA A 27 -3.89 -13.42 -0.22
CA ALA A 27 -5.06 -12.58 -0.42
C ALA A 27 -5.23 -11.58 0.72
N LEU A 28 -5.55 -10.34 0.36
CA LEU A 28 -5.75 -9.28 1.33
C LEU A 28 -7.22 -9.21 1.72
N SER A 29 -7.47 -8.85 2.98
CA SER A 29 -8.84 -8.64 3.44
C SER A 29 -9.38 -7.34 2.84
N ALA A 30 -10.71 -7.20 2.86
CA ALA A 30 -11.35 -5.99 2.37
C ALA A 30 -10.88 -4.77 3.16
N ASP A 31 -10.70 -4.91 4.47
CA ASP A 31 -10.22 -3.83 5.31
C ASP A 31 -8.82 -3.38 4.88
N CYS A 32 -7.98 -4.34 4.57
CA CYS A 32 -6.62 -4.07 4.16
C CYS A 32 -6.60 -3.30 2.84
N VAL A 33 -7.39 -3.76 1.89
CA VAL A 33 -7.48 -3.10 0.58
C VAL A 33 -8.00 -1.69 0.74
N ALA A 34 -9.04 -1.49 1.56
CA ALA A 34 -9.60 -0.18 1.80
C ALA A 34 -8.56 0.76 2.41
N ARG A 35 -7.78 0.26 3.36
CA ARG A 35 -6.74 1.05 4.00
C ARG A 35 -5.71 1.52 2.98
N ILE A 36 -5.30 0.64 2.09
CA ILE A 36 -4.32 0.98 1.06
C ILE A 36 -4.88 2.02 0.10
N ARG A 37 -6.13 1.83 -0.31
CA ARG A 37 -6.73 2.72 -1.30
C ARG A 37 -6.98 4.11 -0.77
N THR A 38 -7.16 4.26 0.52
CA THR A 38 -7.44 5.57 1.13
C THR A 38 -6.20 6.23 1.72
N ALA A 39 -5.06 5.56 1.65
CA ALA A 39 -3.82 6.10 2.22
C ALA A 39 -3.23 7.20 1.34
N SER A 40 -2.49 8.09 1.98
CA SER A 40 -1.76 9.12 1.26
C SER A 40 -0.55 8.52 0.55
N SER A 41 -0.01 9.27 -0.42
CA SER A 41 1.19 8.83 -1.13
C SER A 41 2.34 8.55 -0.18
N GLY A 42 2.54 9.42 0.81
CA GLY A 42 3.60 9.23 1.78
C GLY A 42 3.44 7.96 2.57
N GLN A 43 2.21 7.64 2.94
CA GLN A 43 1.93 6.42 3.66
C GLN A 43 2.17 5.19 2.79
N LEU A 44 1.75 5.27 1.53
CA LEU A 44 1.98 4.16 0.60
C LEU A 44 3.46 3.90 0.40
N GLU A 45 4.25 4.96 0.35
CA GLU A 45 5.70 4.81 0.20
C GLU A 45 6.31 4.16 1.43
N GLN A 46 5.86 4.52 2.61
CA GLN A 46 6.34 3.90 3.84
C GLN A 46 6.03 2.41 3.86
N TRP A 47 4.82 2.06 3.50
CA TRP A 47 4.43 0.65 3.48
C TRP A 47 5.20 -0.12 2.42
N SER A 48 5.48 0.52 1.28
CA SER A 48 6.25 -0.12 0.24
C SER A 48 7.67 -0.45 0.71
N ASP A 49 8.27 0.46 1.46
CA ASP A 49 9.59 0.21 2.04
C ASP A 49 9.52 -0.93 3.04
N ARG A 50 8.48 -0.96 3.85
CA ARG A 50 8.37 -2.00 4.88
C ARG A 50 8.14 -3.38 4.30
N VAL A 51 7.46 -3.44 3.15
CA VAL A 51 7.16 -4.74 2.55
C VAL A 51 8.42 -5.51 2.21
N LEU A 52 9.53 -4.84 2.02
CA LEU A 52 10.79 -5.49 1.70
C LEU A 52 11.36 -6.25 2.90
N ASP A 53 11.10 -5.77 4.11
CA ASP A 53 11.65 -6.35 5.32
C ASP A 53 10.61 -7.06 6.18
N ALA A 54 9.34 -6.74 5.98
CA ALA A 54 8.28 -7.29 6.83
C ALA A 54 8.12 -8.78 6.60
N ARG A 55 7.91 -9.50 7.68
CA ARG A 55 7.67 -10.94 7.61
C ARG A 55 6.19 -11.26 7.54
N THR A 56 5.37 -10.37 8.07
CA THR A 56 3.92 -10.55 8.07
C THR A 56 3.26 -9.28 7.59
N LEU A 57 2.00 -9.43 7.18
CA LEU A 57 1.22 -8.30 6.74
C LEU A 57 1.06 -7.26 7.85
N ALA A 58 0.90 -7.73 9.07
CA ALA A 58 0.75 -6.83 10.21
C ALA A 58 1.97 -5.93 10.36
N GLU A 59 3.17 -6.45 10.10
CA GLU A 59 4.39 -5.68 10.24
C GLU A 59 4.44 -4.54 9.22
N VAL A 60 3.87 -4.74 8.05
CA VAL A 60 3.84 -3.68 7.03
C VAL A 60 3.05 -2.48 7.52
N PHE A 61 1.92 -2.74 8.16
CA PHE A 61 1.03 -1.68 8.61
C PHE A 61 1.33 -1.19 10.02
N GLU A 62 2.20 -1.88 10.71
CA GLU A 62 2.56 -1.49 12.06
C GLU A 62 3.32 -0.17 12.02
N GLN A 63 2.87 0.76 12.86
CA GLN A 63 3.54 2.05 12.96
C GLN A 63 4.09 2.15 14.37
N ALA A 64 5.38 2.25 14.41
CA ALA A 64 6.08 2.35 15.70
C ALA A 64 5.75 3.67 16.39
#